data_ded2f717be70ef2c60b805607808dc8a
#
_entry.id   ded2f717be70ef2c60b805607808dc8a
#
_cell.length_a   1.000
_cell.length_b   1.000
_cell.length_c   1.000
_cell.angle_alpha   90.00
_cell.angle_beta   90.00
_cell.angle_gamma   90.00
#
_symmetry.space_group_name_H-M   'P 1'
#
loop_
_entity.id
_entity.type
_entity.pdbx_description
1 polymer ?
#
loop_
_entity_poly.entity_id
_entity_poly.type
_entity_poly.pdbx_seq_one_letter_code
_entity_poly.pdbx_strand_id
1 'polypeptide(L)' 'MHGHEEWIKSGFEDGVFLLVGSIQPGLGGAVLAHDTTLEELEHRVDADPFVAENIVSAEIIEISPGTADERLSFLLT' A
#
# COMPACT_ATOMS: atom_id res chain seq x y z
N MET A 1 -3.81 18.01 -0.01
CA MET A 1 -3.25 17.53 1.24
C MET A 1 -1.87 16.98 1.01
N HIS A 2 -0.90 17.78 1.44
CA HIS A 2 0.50 17.46 1.19
C HIS A 2 0.98 16.21 1.95
N GLY A 3 0.48 16.01 3.17
CA GLY A 3 0.95 14.89 3.99
C GLY A 3 0.65 13.53 3.40
N HIS A 4 -0.55 13.33 2.87
CA HIS A 4 -0.95 12.06 2.26
C HIS A 4 -0.17 11.80 0.97
N GLU A 5 -0.01 12.83 0.15
CA GLU A 5 0.76 12.71 -1.10
C GLU A 5 2.23 12.41 -0.81
N GLU A 6 2.80 13.03 0.21
CA GLU A 6 4.17 12.76 0.61
C GLU A 6 4.32 11.34 1.17
N TRP A 7 3.32 10.86 1.90
CA TRP A 7 3.31 9.49 2.41
C TRP A 7 3.33 8.48 1.25
N ILE A 8 2.52 8.73 0.22
CA ILE A 8 2.51 7.87 -0.98
C ILE A 8 3.89 7.89 -1.65
N LYS A 9 4.44 9.08 -1.85
CA LYS A 9 5.75 9.24 -2.48
C LYS A 9 6.84 8.48 -1.70
N SER A 10 6.82 8.61 -0.39
CA SER A 10 7.77 7.90 0.49
C SER A 10 7.68 6.38 0.31
N GLY A 11 6.47 5.85 0.18
CA GLY A 11 6.28 4.42 -0.04
C GLY A 11 6.90 3.94 -1.34
N PHE A 12 6.82 4.73 -2.40
CA PHE A 12 7.48 4.41 -3.66
C PHE A 12 8.99 4.55 -3.56
N GLU A 13 9.46 5.60 -2.91
CA GLU A 13 10.90 5.83 -2.75
C GLU A 13 11.56 4.71 -1.94
N ASP A 14 10.86 4.18 -0.97
CA ASP A 14 11.36 3.08 -0.15
C ASP A 14 11.24 1.72 -0.85
N GLY A 15 10.65 1.67 -2.03
CA GLY A 15 10.47 0.44 -2.78
C GLY A 15 9.38 -0.48 -2.24
N VAL A 16 8.50 0.05 -1.39
CA VAL A 16 7.43 -0.73 -0.77
C VAL A 16 6.14 -0.69 -1.59
N PHE A 17 5.81 0.46 -2.15
CA PHE A 17 4.59 0.62 -2.95
C PHE A 17 4.85 0.35 -4.42
N LEU A 18 3.98 -0.46 -5.03
CA LEU A 18 4.03 -0.78 -6.46
C LEU A 18 2.94 -0.09 -7.25
N LEU A 19 1.82 0.19 -6.62
CA LEU A 19 0.65 0.74 -7.30
C LEU A 19 -0.23 1.44 -6.28
N VAL A 20 -0.72 2.61 -6.62
CA VAL A 20 -1.70 3.32 -5.82
C VAL A 20 -2.82 3.74 -6.76
N GLY A 21 -4.05 3.55 -6.36
CA GLY A 21 -5.18 3.91 -7.20
C GLY A 21 -6.48 3.93 -6.42
N SER A 22 -7.56 4.06 -7.16
CA SER A 22 -8.90 4.09 -6.58
C SER A 22 -9.64 2.80 -6.89
N ILE A 23 -10.40 2.34 -5.92
CA ILE A 23 -11.30 1.20 -6.12
C ILE A 23 -12.58 1.72 -6.72
N GLN A 24 -12.92 1.22 -7.90
CA GLN A 24 -14.11 1.68 -8.62
C GLN A 24 -15.34 0.85 -8.25
N PRO A 25 -16.51 1.47 -8.25
CA PRO A 25 -16.80 2.90 -8.43
C PRO A 25 -16.83 3.63 -7.09
N GLY A 26 -15.86 4.48 -6.85
CA GLY A 26 -15.87 5.37 -5.68
C GLY A 26 -15.83 4.67 -4.32
N LEU A 27 -15.21 3.49 -4.23
CA LEU A 27 -15.20 2.68 -3.01
C LEU A 27 -14.00 2.93 -2.12
N GLY A 28 -13.16 3.88 -2.47
CA GLY A 28 -11.98 4.23 -1.69
C GLY A 28 -10.70 4.05 -2.47
N GLY A 29 -9.58 4.07 -1.77
CA GLY A 29 -8.27 3.91 -2.37
C GLY A 29 -7.69 2.53 -2.12
N ALA A 30 -6.69 2.16 -2.90
CA ALA A 30 -5.97 0.92 -2.72
C ALA A 30 -4.48 1.15 -2.96
N VAL A 31 -3.67 0.42 -2.24
CA VAL A 31 -2.21 0.43 -2.40
C VAL A 31 -1.76 -1.03 -2.49
N LEU A 32 -0.96 -1.32 -3.51
CA LEU A 32 -0.30 -2.62 -3.61
C LEU A 32 1.12 -2.45 -3.08
N ALA A 33 1.44 -3.20 -2.04
CA ALA A 33 2.74 -3.13 -1.37
C ALA A 33 3.43 -4.49 -1.43
N HIS A 34 4.75 -4.48 -1.33
CA HIS A 34 5.54 -5.71 -1.28
C HIS A 34 6.84 -5.48 -0.50
N ASP A 35 7.57 -6.55 -0.30
CA ASP A 35 8.90 -6.53 0.32
C ASP A 35 8.89 -5.83 1.68
N THR A 36 7.86 -6.15 2.46
CA THR A 36 7.70 -5.61 3.80
C THR A 36 7.02 -6.69 4.66
N THR A 37 7.10 -6.53 5.98
CA THR A 37 6.38 -7.42 6.88
C THR A 37 5.03 -6.81 7.22
N LEU A 38 4.11 -7.64 7.72
CA LEU A 38 2.80 -7.15 8.16
C LEU A 38 2.96 -6.08 9.24
N GLU A 39 3.85 -6.30 10.20
CA GLU A 39 4.09 -5.36 11.28
C GLU A 39 4.61 -4.01 10.76
N GLU A 40 5.59 -4.06 9.86
CA GLU A 40 6.14 -2.85 9.25
C GLU A 40 5.08 -2.11 8.44
N LEU A 41 4.26 -2.86 7.70
CA LEU A 41 3.20 -2.27 6.88
C LEU A 41 2.13 -1.62 7.76
N GLU A 42 1.77 -2.25 8.87
CA GLU A 42 0.83 -1.67 9.83
C GLU A 42 1.33 -0.33 10.36
N HIS A 43 2.61 -0.26 10.71
CA HIS A 43 3.23 0.99 11.16
C HIS A 43 3.19 2.04 10.06
N ARG A 44 3.47 1.66 8.84
CA ARG A 44 3.45 2.59 7.70
C ARG A 44 2.04 3.11 7.44
N VAL A 45 1.04 2.23 7.50
CA VAL A 45 -0.37 2.60 7.31
C VAL A 45 -0.82 3.57 8.41
N ASP A 46 -0.44 3.31 9.65
CA ASP A 46 -0.80 4.18 10.77
C ASP A 46 -0.18 5.58 10.66
N ALA A 47 0.89 5.70 9.90
CA ALA A 47 1.55 6.98 9.66
C ALA A 47 0.92 7.77 8.52
N ASP A 48 0.01 7.17 7.74
CA ASP A 48 -0.73 7.90 6.71
C ASP A 48 -1.61 8.95 7.40
N PRO A 49 -1.47 10.24 7.07
CA PRO A 49 -2.27 11.28 7.71
C PRO A 49 -3.78 11.05 7.64
N PHE A 50 -4.27 10.45 6.55
CA PHE A 50 -5.70 10.16 6.44
C PHE A 50 -6.14 9.11 7.47
N VAL A 51 -5.29 8.13 7.75
CA VAL A 51 -5.56 7.11 8.77
C VAL A 51 -5.39 7.71 10.16
N ALA A 52 -4.29 8.42 10.38
CA ALA A 52 -3.97 9.00 11.69
C ALA A 52 -5.04 9.99 12.15
N GLU A 53 -5.67 10.71 11.21
CA GLU A 53 -6.71 11.69 11.52
C GLU A 53 -8.11 11.13 11.40
N ASN A 54 -8.24 9.82 11.24
CA ASN A 54 -9.53 9.12 11.11
C ASN A 54 -10.39 9.58 9.93
N ILE A 55 -9.75 10.08 8.87
CA ILE A 55 -10.45 10.45 7.64
C ILE A 55 -10.89 9.20 6.89
N VAL A 56 -10.03 8.16 6.92
CA VAL A 56 -10.33 6.85 6.34
C VAL A 56 -9.96 5.76 7.34
N SER A 57 -10.54 4.58 7.15
CA SER A 57 -10.08 3.38 7.84
C SER A 57 -9.31 2.54 6.84
N ALA A 58 -8.33 1.77 7.31
CA ALA A 58 -7.50 0.94 6.44
C ALA A 58 -7.67 -0.52 6.78
N GLU A 59 -7.70 -1.36 5.75
CA GLU A 59 -7.69 -2.81 5.89
C GLU A 59 -6.47 -3.34 5.12
N ILE A 60 -5.73 -4.24 5.74
CA ILE A 60 -4.59 -4.88 5.10
C ILE A 60 -4.99 -6.31 4.75
N ILE A 61 -4.86 -6.66 3.47
CA ILE A 61 -5.11 -8.01 2.98
C ILE A 61 -3.79 -8.56 2.49
N GLU A 62 -3.34 -9.66 3.09
CA GLU A 62 -2.08 -10.28 2.67
C GLU A 62 -2.36 -11.30 1.58
N ILE A 63 -1.56 -11.22 0.51
CA ILE A 63 -1.63 -12.18 -0.58
C ILE A 63 -0.32 -12.97 -0.58
N SER A 64 -0.42 -14.29 -0.52
CA SER A 64 0.73 -15.17 -0.69
C SER A 64 0.77 -15.59 -2.16
N PRO A 65 1.70 -15.04 -2.95
CA PRO A 65 1.70 -15.30 -4.39
C PRO A 65 2.00 -16.75 -4.70
N GLY A 66 1.11 -17.41 -5.45
CA GLY A 66 1.34 -18.76 -5.92
C GLY A 66 1.82 -18.81 -7.35
N THR A 67 1.20 -18.01 -8.21
CA THR A 67 1.54 -17.92 -9.62
C THR A 67 1.46 -16.45 -10.00
N ALA A 68 2.39 -16.00 -10.83
CA ALA A 68 2.41 -14.61 -11.26
C ALA A 68 2.81 -14.53 -12.73
N ASP A 69 2.31 -13.51 -13.41
CA ASP A 69 2.79 -13.15 -14.75
C ASP A 69 4.29 -12.86 -14.66
N GLU A 70 4.99 -13.08 -15.76
CA GLU A 70 6.44 -12.88 -15.83
C GLU A 70 6.85 -11.49 -15.33
N ARG A 71 6.05 -10.47 -15.64
CA ARG A 71 6.35 -9.10 -15.21
C ARG A 71 6.30 -8.91 -13.70
N LEU A 72 5.64 -9.82 -12.99
CA LEU A 72 5.50 -9.78 -11.55
C LEU A 72 6.26 -10.92 -10.87
N SER A 73 7.18 -11.57 -11.59
CA SER A 73 7.90 -12.73 -11.06
C SER A 73 8.70 -12.41 -9.81
N PHE A 74 9.09 -11.16 -9.62
CA PHE A 74 9.82 -10.75 -8.42
C PHE A 74 8.98 -10.93 -7.14
N LEU A 75 7.66 -11.05 -7.26
CA LEU A 75 6.79 -11.26 -6.10
C LEU A 75 6.82 -12.71 -5.61
N LEU A 76 7.40 -13.63 -6.39
CA LEU A 76 7.45 -15.06 -6.07
C LEU A 76 8.67 -15.45 -5.25
N THR A 77 9.60 -14.56 -5.02
CA THR A 77 10.84 -14.84 -4.29
C THR A 77 10.71 -14.61 -2.80
#